data_9a9a25cbd667694058f6f876da3700b0
#
_entry.id   9a9a25cbd667694058f6f876da3700b0
#
_cell.length_a   1.000
_cell.length_b   1.000
_cell.length_c   1.000
_cell.angle_alpha   90.00
_cell.angle_beta   90.00
_cell.angle_gamma   90.00
#
_symmetry.space_group_name_H-M   'P 1'
#
loop_
_entity.id
_entity.type
_entity.pdbx_description
1 polymer ?
#
loop_
_entity_poly.entity_id
_entity_poly.type
_entity_poly.pdbx_seq_one_letter_code
_entity_poly.pdbx_strand_id
1 'polypeptide(L)'
;MLKEKTSDVSMTNTNQGSGTAAEAAVPMSHGLWNTWRKNLLLFCLTGVYVELCLHLCVFGSMDRYAGYPVLFGLLGGALCTLVVSSLPKVLRQITGVFLVAAQVLLAEVQLVYHCIFGDFMPVSQIGMGGNVVVNFNSQLLYGIRQNLLKILLLLLPLIAVILCLALRRGQALKLRLRWKQTMASFAVLLALLLTVTGLMYVGRDNAFSVYRTFTNVNTSTDSSYKKIGMLATTAQELRYMLFSGSGSIMITPSSLNMSDVPRTYSSNS
;
A
#
# COMPACT_ATOMS: atom_id res chain seq x y z
N MET A 1 -59.42 45.44 -55.33
CA MET A 1 -59.77 46.04 -54.02
C MET A 1 -58.54 45.81 -53.15
N LEU A 2 -57.56 46.76 -53.14
CA LEU A 2 -57.45 47.92 -52.29
C LEU A 2 -57.48 47.57 -50.80
N LYS A 3 -56.30 47.56 -50.12
CA LYS A 3 -55.78 48.56 -49.21
C LYS A 3 -54.48 47.94 -48.63
N GLU A 4 -53.27 48.41 -48.87
CA GLU A 4 -52.60 49.62 -48.40
C GLU A 4 -52.81 49.95 -46.92
N LYS A 5 -51.76 49.80 -46.12
CA LYS A 5 -51.31 50.80 -45.17
C LYS A 5 -50.06 50.35 -44.41
N THR A 6 -48.95 50.91 -44.75
CA THR A 6 -48.11 51.87 -44.05
C THR A 6 -47.54 51.42 -42.73
N SER A 7 -46.23 51.30 -42.74
CA SER A 7 -45.22 51.94 -41.92
C SER A 7 -45.53 52.13 -40.42
N ASP A 8 -44.68 51.61 -39.58
CA ASP A 8 -44.01 52.54 -38.63
C ASP A 8 -42.65 51.95 -38.21
N VAL A 9 -41.68 52.78 -38.43
CA VAL A 9 -40.32 52.74 -37.94
C VAL A 9 -40.34 53.06 -36.43
N SER A 10 -39.80 52.20 -35.62
CA SER A 10 -39.33 52.64 -34.34
C SER A 10 -37.96 52.02 -34.05
N MET A 11 -37.01 52.93 -34.19
CA MET A 11 -35.67 52.78 -33.62
C MET A 11 -35.72 52.70 -32.09
N THR A 12 -34.63 52.22 -31.58
CA THR A 12 -34.11 52.24 -30.18
C THR A 12 -34.25 50.90 -29.49
N ASN A 13 -33.17 50.18 -29.25
CA ASN A 13 -32.20 50.49 -28.25
C ASN A 13 -31.01 49.52 -28.31
N THR A 14 -29.89 49.99 -28.73
CA THR A 14 -28.57 49.52 -28.38
C THR A 14 -28.40 49.71 -26.86
N ASN A 15 -28.36 48.62 -26.14
CA ASN A 15 -27.69 48.58 -24.84
C ASN A 15 -27.11 47.20 -24.67
N GLN A 16 -25.82 47.04 -24.97
CA GLN A 16 -24.79 46.83 -23.99
C GLN A 16 -25.19 45.83 -22.90
N GLY A 17 -24.82 44.61 -23.14
CA GLY A 17 -24.67 43.57 -22.18
C GLY A 17 -23.27 42.95 -22.28
N SER A 18 -22.24 43.83 -22.22
CA SER A 18 -20.88 43.43 -21.89
C SER A 18 -20.83 43.16 -20.39
N GLY A 19 -21.25 42.02 -19.99
CA GLY A 19 -21.17 41.64 -18.59
C GLY A 19 -21.39 40.13 -18.47
N THR A 20 -20.40 39.47 -17.92
CA THR A 20 -20.46 38.11 -17.42
C THR A 20 -20.08 36.96 -18.34
N ALA A 21 -18.97 37.11 -19.08
CA ALA A 21 -18.20 35.93 -19.50
C ALA A 21 -17.20 35.46 -18.44
N ALA A 22 -17.13 36.11 -17.27
CA ALA A 22 -16.13 35.84 -16.23
C ALA A 22 -16.62 34.98 -15.04
N GLU A 23 -17.93 34.68 -14.94
CA GLU A 23 -18.49 34.08 -13.71
C GLU A 23 -18.86 32.60 -13.80
N ALA A 24 -18.69 31.95 -14.94
CA ALA A 24 -19.03 30.54 -15.11
C ALA A 24 -17.86 29.56 -14.91
N ALA A 25 -16.67 30.02 -14.53
CA ALA A 25 -15.45 29.15 -14.48
C ALA A 25 -15.05 28.64 -13.08
N VAL A 26 -15.74 29.03 -12.01
CA VAL A 26 -15.23 28.84 -10.65
C VAL A 26 -15.71 27.57 -9.90
N PRO A 27 -16.86 26.91 -10.13
CA PRO A 27 -17.26 25.78 -9.28
C PRO A 27 -16.69 24.43 -9.66
N MET A 28 -16.07 24.24 -10.83
CA MET A 28 -15.63 22.91 -11.27
C MET A 28 -14.30 22.44 -10.65
N SER A 29 -13.49 23.30 -10.10
CA SER A 29 -12.18 22.95 -9.53
C SER A 29 -12.28 22.35 -8.13
N HIS A 30 -13.20 22.82 -7.30
CA HIS A 30 -13.37 22.36 -5.92
C HIS A 30 -13.86 20.92 -5.81
N GLY A 31 -14.77 20.48 -6.65
CA GLY A 31 -15.30 19.13 -6.64
C GLY A 31 -14.28 18.05 -7.01
N LEU A 32 -13.40 18.35 -7.97
CA LEU A 32 -12.35 17.42 -8.42
C LEU A 32 -11.22 17.29 -7.38
N TRP A 33 -10.85 18.39 -6.75
CA TRP A 33 -9.86 18.41 -5.67
C TRP A 33 -10.32 17.61 -4.44
N ASN A 34 -11.59 17.76 -4.08
CA ASN A 34 -12.21 17.03 -2.98
C ASN A 34 -12.26 15.51 -3.26
N THR A 35 -12.53 15.10 -4.49
CA THR A 35 -12.53 13.68 -4.88
C THR A 35 -11.12 13.08 -4.81
N TRP A 36 -10.08 13.80 -5.24
CA TRP A 36 -8.70 13.36 -5.13
C TRP A 36 -8.28 13.15 -3.66
N ARG A 37 -8.59 14.13 -2.78
CA ARG A 37 -8.32 14.02 -1.34
C ARG A 37 -9.00 12.81 -0.70
N LYS A 38 -10.26 12.54 -1.06
CA LYS A 38 -11.01 11.37 -0.57
C LYS A 38 -10.37 10.05 -1.01
N ASN A 39 -9.84 9.97 -2.23
CA ASN A 39 -9.16 8.78 -2.71
C ASN A 39 -7.80 8.60 -2.02
N LEU A 40 -7.04 9.67 -1.85
CA LEU A 40 -5.78 9.65 -1.10
C LEU A 40 -6.01 9.15 0.33
N LEU A 41 -6.99 9.71 1.02
CA LEU A 41 -7.34 9.27 2.37
C LEU A 41 -7.77 7.80 2.41
N LEU A 42 -8.59 7.36 1.45
CA LEU A 42 -9.05 5.97 1.38
C LEU A 42 -7.86 4.99 1.27
N PHE A 43 -6.95 5.22 0.32
CA PHE A 43 -5.79 4.33 0.14
C PHE A 43 -4.79 4.42 1.30
N CYS A 44 -4.55 5.61 1.85
CA CYS A 44 -3.68 5.77 3.01
C CYS A 44 -4.25 5.08 4.25
N LEU A 45 -5.56 5.24 4.53
CA LEU A 45 -6.22 4.56 5.64
C LEU A 45 -6.20 3.03 5.45
N THR A 46 -6.43 2.56 4.23
CA THR A 46 -6.34 1.12 3.92
C THR A 46 -4.94 0.58 4.17
N GLY A 47 -3.90 1.27 3.69
CA GLY A 47 -2.52 0.86 3.89
C GLY A 47 -2.13 0.80 5.37
N VAL A 48 -2.46 1.85 6.12
CA VAL A 48 -2.22 1.90 7.58
C VAL A 48 -3.00 0.82 8.30
N TYR A 49 -4.27 0.62 7.94
CA TYR A 49 -5.11 -0.40 8.58
C TYR A 49 -4.53 -1.80 8.41
N VAL A 50 -4.15 -2.18 7.18
CA VAL A 50 -3.60 -3.52 6.90
C VAL A 50 -2.30 -3.75 7.67
N GLU A 51 -1.39 -2.75 7.68
CA GLU A 51 -0.12 -2.82 8.43
C GLU A 51 -0.35 -2.97 9.93
N LEU A 52 -1.21 -2.14 10.53
CA LEU A 52 -1.49 -2.19 11.95
C LEU A 52 -2.26 -3.46 12.35
N CYS A 53 -3.23 -3.86 11.53
CA CYS A 53 -4.01 -5.06 11.77
C CYS A 53 -3.12 -6.31 11.75
N LEU A 54 -2.26 -6.45 10.74
CA LEU A 54 -1.30 -7.56 10.67
C LEU A 54 -0.36 -7.53 11.88
N HIS A 55 0.20 -6.37 12.21
CA HIS A 55 1.11 -6.21 13.35
C HIS A 55 0.45 -6.64 14.67
N LEU A 56 -0.78 -6.18 14.93
CA LEU A 56 -1.53 -6.57 16.12
C LEU A 56 -1.92 -8.05 16.13
N CYS A 57 -2.31 -8.60 14.97
CA CYS A 57 -2.71 -10.00 14.86
C CYS A 57 -1.55 -10.96 15.12
N VAL A 58 -0.32 -10.57 14.78
CA VAL A 58 0.87 -11.41 14.93
C VAL A 58 1.56 -11.16 16.26
N PHE A 59 1.89 -9.91 16.57
CA PHE A 59 2.70 -9.58 17.76
C PHE A 59 1.87 -9.31 19.02
N GLY A 60 0.57 -9.09 18.90
CA GLY A 60 -0.36 -8.87 20.02
C GLY A 60 -0.16 -7.56 20.79
N SER A 61 0.88 -6.79 20.50
CA SER A 61 1.21 -5.52 21.19
C SER A 61 1.78 -4.49 20.23
N MET A 62 1.61 -3.22 20.58
CA MET A 62 2.22 -2.10 19.86
C MET A 62 3.57 -1.77 20.51
N ASP A 63 4.64 -2.02 19.79
CA ASP A 63 5.98 -1.66 20.21
C ASP A 63 6.30 -0.19 19.87
N ARG A 64 7.37 0.33 20.47
CA ARG A 64 7.88 1.69 20.15
C ARG A 64 8.20 1.91 18.67
N TYR A 65 8.36 0.85 17.91
CA TYR A 65 8.63 0.90 16.46
C TYR A 65 7.36 0.92 15.61
N ALA A 66 6.17 0.76 16.18
CA ALA A 66 4.88 0.71 15.46
C ALA A 66 4.60 1.96 14.58
N GLY A 67 5.27 3.08 14.87
CA GLY A 67 5.20 4.27 14.02
C GLY A 67 5.75 4.08 12.61
N TYR A 68 6.74 3.20 12.41
CA TYR A 68 7.31 2.94 11.08
C TYR A 68 6.37 2.16 10.16
N PRO A 69 5.74 1.04 10.59
CA PRO A 69 4.68 0.40 9.79
C PRO A 69 3.58 1.36 9.38
N VAL A 70 3.14 2.27 10.28
CA VAL A 70 2.15 3.32 9.94
C VAL A 70 2.66 4.23 8.82
N LEU A 71 3.89 4.72 8.93
CA LEU A 71 4.50 5.59 7.92
C LEU A 71 4.67 4.87 6.57
N PHE A 72 5.08 3.60 6.58
CA PHE A 72 5.16 2.81 5.35
C PHE A 72 3.79 2.46 4.79
N GLY A 73 2.77 2.25 5.62
CA GLY A 73 1.38 2.12 5.20
C GLY A 73 0.85 3.38 4.50
N LEU A 74 1.17 4.57 5.05
CA LEU A 74 0.87 5.86 4.41
C LEU A 74 1.59 6.01 3.07
N LEU A 75 2.87 5.66 3.02
CA LEU A 75 3.69 5.70 1.80
C LEU A 75 3.10 4.77 0.71
N GLY A 76 2.75 3.54 1.08
CA GLY A 76 2.09 2.58 0.18
C GLY A 76 0.75 3.10 -0.33
N GLY A 77 -0.08 3.69 0.53
CA GLY A 77 -1.35 4.31 0.15
C GLY A 77 -1.18 5.52 -0.80
N ALA A 78 -0.17 6.36 -0.55
CA ALA A 78 0.19 7.48 -1.45
C ALA A 78 0.68 6.97 -2.82
N LEU A 79 1.48 5.90 -2.85
CA LEU A 79 1.93 5.24 -4.07
C LEU A 79 0.74 4.66 -4.86
N CYS A 80 -0.16 3.94 -4.20
CA CYS A 80 -1.39 3.43 -4.81
C CYS A 80 -2.23 4.58 -5.39
N THR A 81 -2.36 5.70 -4.68
CA THR A 81 -3.06 6.89 -5.17
C THR A 81 -2.41 7.46 -6.42
N LEU A 82 -1.07 7.54 -6.45
CA LEU A 82 -0.33 8.00 -7.62
C LEU A 82 -0.56 7.10 -8.83
N VAL A 83 -0.41 5.79 -8.68
CA VAL A 83 -0.64 4.80 -9.73
C VAL A 83 -2.08 4.88 -10.25
N VAL A 84 -3.05 4.85 -9.34
CA VAL A 84 -4.47 4.92 -9.70
C VAL A 84 -4.83 6.25 -10.36
N SER A 85 -4.24 7.36 -9.92
CA SER A 85 -4.49 8.69 -10.54
C SER A 85 -3.92 8.81 -11.94
N SER A 86 -2.88 8.07 -12.27
CA SER A 86 -2.22 8.11 -13.60
C SER A 86 -2.96 7.30 -14.66
N LEU A 87 -3.93 6.46 -14.28
CA LEU A 87 -4.63 5.54 -15.19
C LEU A 87 -5.92 6.14 -15.78
N PRO A 88 -6.36 5.70 -16.98
CA PRO A 88 -7.64 6.05 -17.57
C PRO A 88 -8.81 5.51 -16.73
N LYS A 89 -10.01 6.09 -16.91
CA LYS A 89 -11.17 5.89 -16.02
C LYS A 89 -11.53 4.43 -15.72
N VAL A 90 -11.53 3.57 -16.71
CA VAL A 90 -11.93 2.15 -16.57
C VAL A 90 -10.86 1.36 -15.80
N LEU A 91 -9.60 1.50 -16.21
CA LEU A 91 -8.48 0.82 -15.55
C LEU A 91 -8.32 1.27 -14.10
N ARG A 92 -8.60 2.51 -13.80
CA ARG A 92 -8.43 3.12 -12.48
C ARG A 92 -9.22 2.39 -11.38
N GLN A 93 -10.48 2.04 -11.65
CA GLN A 93 -11.32 1.32 -10.69
C GLN A 93 -10.80 -0.10 -10.47
N ILE A 94 -10.53 -0.79 -11.56
CA ILE A 94 -10.03 -2.17 -11.53
C ILE A 94 -8.68 -2.22 -10.81
N THR A 95 -7.75 -1.35 -11.18
CA THR A 95 -6.41 -1.28 -10.55
C THR A 95 -6.50 -0.88 -9.08
N GLY A 96 -7.39 0.05 -8.72
CA GLY A 96 -7.57 0.44 -7.31
C GLY A 96 -8.04 -0.72 -6.44
N VAL A 97 -9.04 -1.48 -6.88
CA VAL A 97 -9.49 -2.70 -6.18
C VAL A 97 -8.40 -3.76 -6.17
N PHE A 98 -7.74 -3.96 -7.29
CA PHE A 98 -6.67 -4.95 -7.43
C PHE A 98 -5.49 -4.67 -6.46
N LEU A 99 -5.04 -3.42 -6.35
CA LEU A 99 -3.95 -3.05 -5.44
C LEU A 99 -4.32 -3.29 -3.98
N VAL A 100 -5.56 -2.93 -3.58
CA VAL A 100 -6.04 -3.21 -2.22
C VAL A 100 -6.17 -4.71 -1.99
N ALA A 101 -6.74 -5.44 -2.95
CA ALA A 101 -6.87 -6.90 -2.86
C ALA A 101 -5.50 -7.59 -2.75
N ALA A 102 -4.51 -7.16 -3.55
CA ALA A 102 -3.16 -7.69 -3.50
C ALA A 102 -2.49 -7.44 -2.14
N GLN A 103 -2.68 -6.24 -1.57
CA GLN A 103 -2.13 -5.90 -0.26
C GLN A 103 -2.79 -6.73 0.86
N VAL A 104 -4.11 -6.87 0.85
CA VAL A 104 -4.85 -7.68 1.82
C VAL A 104 -4.47 -9.16 1.70
N LEU A 105 -4.44 -9.69 0.48
CA LEU A 105 -4.04 -11.08 0.22
C LEU A 105 -2.61 -11.37 0.71
N LEU A 106 -1.68 -10.44 0.45
CA LEU A 106 -0.32 -10.57 0.94
C LEU A 106 -0.29 -10.63 2.47
N ALA A 107 -1.04 -9.77 3.14
CA ALA A 107 -1.14 -9.78 4.60
C ALA A 107 -1.76 -11.06 5.16
N GLU A 108 -2.80 -11.61 4.50
CA GLU A 108 -3.42 -12.87 4.89
C GLU A 108 -2.48 -14.06 4.72
N VAL A 109 -1.76 -14.11 3.59
CA VAL A 109 -0.74 -15.14 3.36
C VAL A 109 0.34 -15.08 4.44
N GLN A 110 0.83 -13.88 4.77
CA GLN A 110 1.84 -13.70 5.81
C GLN A 110 1.31 -14.11 7.20
N LEU A 111 0.07 -13.75 7.52
CA LEU A 111 -0.56 -14.14 8.78
C LEU A 111 -0.67 -15.65 8.93
N VAL A 112 -1.17 -16.35 7.91
CA VAL A 112 -1.34 -17.80 7.92
C VAL A 112 0.01 -18.51 7.93
N TYR A 113 0.97 -18.01 7.13
CA TYR A 113 2.32 -18.57 7.09
C TYR A 113 3.01 -18.44 8.45
N HIS A 114 2.96 -17.27 9.07
CA HIS A 114 3.52 -17.05 10.41
C HIS A 114 2.87 -17.96 11.47
N CYS A 115 1.56 -18.19 11.37
CA CYS A 115 0.87 -19.08 12.30
C CYS A 115 1.36 -20.55 12.20
N ILE A 116 1.75 -21.00 11.00
CA ILE A 116 2.16 -22.39 10.77
C ILE A 116 3.65 -22.58 11.05
N PHE A 117 4.49 -21.64 10.60
CA PHE A 117 5.94 -21.78 10.60
C PHE A 117 6.66 -20.96 11.68
N GLY A 118 5.95 -20.03 12.36
CA GLY A 118 6.54 -19.14 13.38
C GLY A 118 7.42 -18.04 12.84
N ASP A 119 7.48 -17.84 11.51
CA ASP A 119 8.23 -16.80 10.82
C ASP A 119 7.44 -16.30 9.61
N PHE A 120 7.84 -15.16 9.03
CA PHE A 120 7.22 -14.63 7.82
C PHE A 120 7.81 -15.24 6.55
N MET A 121 6.97 -15.36 5.52
CA MET A 121 7.37 -15.92 4.23
C MET A 121 8.21 -14.92 3.45
N PRO A 122 9.48 -15.21 3.13
CA PRO A 122 10.29 -14.37 2.27
C PRO A 122 9.71 -14.28 0.86
N VAL A 123 9.84 -13.11 0.21
CA VAL A 123 9.35 -12.88 -1.18
C VAL A 123 9.96 -13.88 -2.16
N SER A 124 11.21 -14.30 -1.93
CA SER A 124 11.88 -15.31 -2.75
C SER A 124 11.18 -16.67 -2.75
N GLN A 125 10.41 -16.99 -1.71
CA GLN A 125 9.69 -18.26 -1.58
C GLN A 125 8.25 -18.20 -2.14
N ILE A 126 7.75 -17.03 -2.54
CA ILE A 126 6.38 -16.89 -3.10
C ILE A 126 6.21 -17.79 -4.34
N GLY A 127 7.24 -17.94 -5.17
CA GLY A 127 7.22 -18.84 -6.32
C GLY A 127 7.08 -20.33 -5.96
N MET A 128 7.44 -20.72 -4.74
CA MET A 128 7.29 -22.09 -4.22
C MET A 128 5.94 -22.33 -3.52
N GLY A 129 5.11 -21.29 -3.40
CA GLY A 129 3.84 -21.34 -2.68
C GLY A 129 2.88 -22.44 -3.16
N GLY A 130 2.90 -22.78 -4.45
CA GLY A 130 2.14 -23.90 -4.99
C GLY A 130 2.50 -25.24 -4.35
N ASN A 131 3.77 -25.52 -4.12
CA ASN A 131 4.25 -26.74 -3.49
C ASN A 131 3.86 -26.77 -2.00
N VAL A 132 3.86 -25.61 -1.34
CA VAL A 132 3.43 -25.49 0.07
C VAL A 132 1.95 -25.83 0.21
N VAL A 133 1.09 -25.32 -0.69
CA VAL A 133 -0.34 -25.60 -0.68
C VAL A 133 -0.63 -27.10 -0.87
N VAL A 134 0.09 -27.75 -1.78
CA VAL A 134 -0.11 -29.19 -2.05
C VAL A 134 0.37 -30.07 -0.89
N ASN A 135 1.55 -29.79 -0.35
CA ASN A 135 2.18 -30.63 0.65
C ASN A 135 1.68 -30.37 2.09
N PHE A 136 1.20 -29.19 2.39
CA PHE A 136 0.77 -28.75 3.72
C PHE A 136 -0.71 -28.37 3.80
N ASN A 137 -1.55 -28.96 2.94
CA ASN A 137 -2.97 -28.60 2.84
C ASN A 137 -3.71 -28.73 4.19
N SER A 138 -3.49 -29.78 4.95
CA SER A 138 -4.13 -29.97 6.25
C SER A 138 -3.70 -28.93 7.28
N GLN A 139 -2.41 -28.58 7.32
CA GLN A 139 -1.86 -27.52 8.19
C GLN A 139 -2.38 -26.16 7.79
N LEU A 140 -2.47 -25.90 6.47
CA LEU A 140 -3.02 -24.67 5.92
C LEU A 140 -4.47 -24.47 6.33
N LEU A 141 -5.32 -25.50 6.16
CA LEU A 141 -6.73 -25.47 6.56
C LEU A 141 -6.88 -25.27 8.07
N TYR A 142 -6.03 -25.92 8.87
CA TYR A 142 -5.99 -25.71 10.31
C TYR A 142 -5.63 -24.26 10.67
N GLY A 143 -4.56 -23.73 10.07
CA GLY A 143 -4.12 -22.33 10.28
C GLY A 143 -5.20 -21.30 9.91
N ILE A 144 -5.88 -21.49 8.77
CA ILE A 144 -7.00 -20.65 8.34
C ILE A 144 -8.14 -20.75 9.36
N ARG A 145 -8.54 -21.95 9.75
CA ARG A 145 -9.67 -22.18 10.66
C ARG A 145 -9.44 -21.55 12.03
N GLN A 146 -8.22 -21.65 12.54
CA GLN A 146 -7.84 -21.10 13.85
C GLN A 146 -7.76 -19.57 13.82
N ASN A 147 -7.44 -18.97 12.68
CA ASN A 147 -7.28 -17.51 12.54
C ASN A 147 -8.41 -16.85 11.73
N LEU A 148 -9.55 -17.51 11.57
CA LEU A 148 -10.66 -17.03 10.74
C LEU A 148 -11.06 -15.59 11.09
N LEU A 149 -11.16 -15.27 12.39
CA LEU A 149 -11.51 -13.92 12.85
C LEU A 149 -10.47 -12.87 12.42
N LYS A 150 -9.18 -13.20 12.51
CA LYS A 150 -8.09 -12.30 12.10
C LYS A 150 -8.10 -12.08 10.57
N ILE A 151 -8.38 -13.14 9.80
CA ILE A 151 -8.53 -13.09 8.34
C ILE A 151 -9.73 -12.20 7.97
N LEU A 152 -10.90 -12.39 8.60
CA LEU A 152 -12.07 -11.55 8.38
C LEU A 152 -11.80 -10.08 8.70
N LEU A 153 -11.02 -9.81 9.75
CA LEU A 153 -10.60 -8.46 10.11
C LEU A 153 -9.72 -7.84 9.03
N LEU A 154 -8.76 -8.59 8.47
CA LEU A 154 -7.90 -8.13 7.38
C LEU A 154 -8.66 -7.90 6.07
N LEU A 155 -9.74 -8.64 5.80
CA LEU A 155 -10.62 -8.46 4.64
C LEU A 155 -11.47 -7.18 4.68
N LEU A 156 -11.67 -6.59 5.86
CA LEU A 156 -12.56 -5.45 6.06
C LEU A 156 -12.24 -4.24 5.15
N PRO A 157 -10.99 -3.82 4.95
CA PRO A 157 -10.69 -2.71 4.05
C PRO A 157 -11.01 -3.01 2.58
N LEU A 158 -10.86 -4.25 2.13
CA LEU A 158 -11.24 -4.66 0.78
C LEU A 158 -12.76 -4.55 0.59
N ILE A 159 -13.53 -5.05 1.54
CA ILE A 159 -15.00 -4.93 1.54
C ILE A 159 -15.40 -3.46 1.55
N ALA A 160 -14.77 -2.63 2.40
CA ALA A 160 -15.04 -1.20 2.47
C ALA A 160 -14.76 -0.48 1.14
N VAL A 161 -13.66 -0.80 0.45
CA VAL A 161 -13.32 -0.21 -0.85
C VAL A 161 -14.33 -0.63 -1.90
N ILE A 162 -14.70 -1.92 -1.99
CA ILE A 162 -15.69 -2.42 -2.93
C ILE A 162 -17.04 -1.76 -2.68
N LEU A 163 -17.47 -1.67 -1.41
CA LEU A 163 -18.74 -1.03 -1.02
C LEU A 163 -18.73 0.47 -1.36
N CYS A 164 -17.64 1.18 -1.06
CA CYS A 164 -17.48 2.58 -1.43
C CYS A 164 -17.58 2.79 -2.95
N LEU A 165 -17.03 1.89 -3.74
CA LEU A 165 -17.10 1.96 -5.21
C LEU A 165 -18.52 1.63 -5.71
N ALA A 166 -19.18 0.64 -5.13
CA ALA A 166 -20.54 0.24 -5.47
C ALA A 166 -21.57 1.34 -5.14
N LEU A 167 -21.47 1.94 -3.96
CA LEU A 167 -22.35 3.03 -3.52
C LEU A 167 -22.14 4.32 -4.32
N ARG A 168 -20.91 4.56 -4.79
CA ARG A 168 -20.56 5.73 -5.60
C ARG A 168 -20.78 5.51 -7.11
N ARG A 169 -21.73 4.65 -7.51
CA ARG A 169 -22.05 4.38 -8.91
C ARG A 169 -22.12 5.66 -9.73
N GLY A 170 -21.07 5.91 -10.54
CA GLY A 170 -20.97 7.05 -11.47
C GLY A 170 -20.20 8.26 -11.00
N GLN A 171 -19.87 8.44 -9.71
CA GLN A 171 -19.08 9.59 -9.22
C GLN A 171 -17.67 9.23 -8.77
N ALA A 172 -17.42 7.96 -8.46
CA ALA A 172 -16.28 7.53 -7.64
C ALA A 172 -14.90 7.82 -8.24
N LEU A 173 -14.76 7.94 -9.55
CA LEU A 173 -13.47 8.16 -10.18
C LEU A 173 -13.57 9.04 -11.45
N LYS A 174 -14.44 10.06 -11.43
CA LYS A 174 -14.50 11.10 -12.47
C LYS A 174 -13.25 11.99 -12.50
N LEU A 175 -12.13 11.52 -12.00
CA LEU A 175 -10.84 12.19 -12.12
C LEU A 175 -10.41 12.17 -13.59
N ARG A 176 -10.70 13.23 -14.32
CA ARG A 176 -9.96 13.52 -15.54
C ARG A 176 -8.52 13.74 -15.11
N LEU A 177 -7.57 12.98 -15.70
CA LEU A 177 -6.14 13.15 -15.49
C LEU A 177 -5.79 14.63 -15.62
N ARG A 178 -5.71 15.33 -14.50
CA ARG A 178 -5.20 16.69 -14.45
C ARG A 178 -3.78 16.58 -13.93
N TRP A 179 -2.84 16.99 -14.73
CA TRP A 179 -1.43 17.10 -14.40
C TRP A 179 -1.21 17.61 -12.95
N LYS A 180 -1.99 18.58 -12.51
CA LYS A 180 -1.93 19.14 -11.14
C LYS A 180 -2.18 18.10 -10.03
N GLN A 181 -3.08 17.13 -10.23
CA GLN A 181 -3.39 16.11 -9.22
C GLN A 181 -2.31 15.03 -9.15
N THR A 182 -1.75 14.65 -10.30
CA THR A 182 -0.61 13.73 -10.38
C THR A 182 0.61 14.36 -9.73
N MET A 183 0.89 15.64 -10.00
CA MET A 183 1.99 16.37 -9.35
C MET A 183 1.77 16.49 -7.84
N ALA A 184 0.55 16.75 -7.38
CA ALA A 184 0.24 16.78 -5.96
C ALA A 184 0.42 15.41 -5.29
N SER A 185 0.00 14.31 -5.94
CA SER A 185 0.23 12.95 -5.45
C SER A 185 1.72 12.63 -5.36
N PHE A 186 2.48 13.03 -6.37
CA PHE A 186 3.94 12.87 -6.38
C PHE A 186 4.61 13.68 -5.27
N ALA A 187 4.18 14.92 -5.05
CA ALA A 187 4.70 15.76 -3.97
C ALA A 187 4.42 15.17 -2.58
N VAL A 188 3.22 14.63 -2.36
CA VAL A 188 2.86 13.94 -1.10
C VAL A 188 3.74 12.70 -0.92
N LEU A 189 3.90 11.89 -1.97
CA LEU A 189 4.75 10.70 -1.93
C LEU A 189 6.20 11.06 -1.59
N LEU A 190 6.75 12.09 -2.26
CA LEU A 190 8.11 12.56 -2.02
C LEU A 190 8.28 13.08 -0.59
N ALA A 191 7.33 13.86 -0.09
CA ALA A 191 7.34 14.37 1.29
C ALA A 191 7.33 13.23 2.32
N LEU A 192 6.47 12.22 2.12
CA LEU A 192 6.44 11.03 2.98
C LEU A 192 7.74 10.23 2.91
N LEU A 193 8.29 10.05 1.72
CA LEU A 193 9.55 9.34 1.52
C LEU A 193 10.71 10.07 2.25
N LEU A 194 10.81 11.39 2.11
CA LEU A 194 11.82 12.19 2.80
C LEU A 194 11.63 12.12 4.33
N THR A 195 10.38 12.16 4.81
CA THR A 195 10.08 12.04 6.24
C THR A 195 10.51 10.68 6.79
N VAL A 196 10.15 9.58 6.11
CA VAL A 196 10.54 8.22 6.52
C VAL A 196 12.05 8.07 6.53
N THR A 197 12.71 8.49 5.45
CA THR A 197 14.18 8.40 5.33
C THR A 197 14.88 9.25 6.40
N GLY A 198 14.40 10.46 6.64
CA GLY A 198 14.92 11.35 7.69
C GLY A 198 14.80 10.75 9.08
N LEU A 199 13.62 10.19 9.43
CA LEU A 199 13.39 9.54 10.72
C LEU A 199 14.26 8.29 10.90
N MET A 200 14.44 7.50 9.83
CA MET A 200 15.33 6.34 9.88
C MET A 200 16.79 6.74 10.07
N TYR A 201 17.21 7.84 9.42
CA TYR A 201 18.60 8.33 9.49
C TYR A 201 18.98 8.88 10.87
N VAL A 202 18.06 9.51 11.59
CA VAL A 202 18.29 10.05 12.95
C VAL A 202 18.72 8.97 13.94
N GLY A 203 18.29 7.72 13.77
CA GLY A 203 18.62 6.60 14.66
C GLY A 203 19.73 5.66 14.18
N ARG A 204 20.48 6.00 13.12
CA ARG A 204 21.37 5.07 12.40
C ARG A 204 22.50 4.46 13.24
N ASP A 205 22.96 5.17 14.27
CA ASP A 205 24.14 4.77 15.06
C ASP A 205 23.86 3.60 16.02
N ASN A 206 22.60 3.34 16.34
CA ASN A 206 22.21 2.21 17.18
C ASN A 206 22.29 0.88 16.42
N ALA A 207 22.89 -0.13 17.04
CA ALA A 207 23.00 -1.48 16.47
C ALA A 207 21.64 -2.10 16.10
N PHE A 208 20.57 -1.75 16.85
CA PHE A 208 19.20 -2.22 16.62
C PHE A 208 18.33 -1.21 15.89
N SER A 209 18.93 -0.25 15.18
CA SER A 209 18.20 0.81 14.50
C SER A 209 17.36 0.27 13.33
N VAL A 210 16.27 0.97 13.06
CA VAL A 210 15.41 0.72 11.89
C VAL A 210 16.20 0.89 10.59
N TYR A 211 17.13 1.85 10.54
CA TYR A 211 18.03 2.06 9.42
C TYR A 211 18.85 0.80 9.08
N ARG A 212 19.48 0.19 10.09
CA ARG A 212 20.23 -1.06 9.89
C ARG A 212 19.35 -2.23 9.50
N THR A 213 18.14 -2.34 10.07
CA THR A 213 17.17 -3.36 9.67
C THR A 213 16.80 -3.20 8.20
N PHE A 214 16.60 -1.97 7.72
CA PHE A 214 16.25 -1.70 6.33
C PHE A 214 17.43 -1.88 5.36
N THR A 215 18.67 -1.66 5.79
CA THR A 215 19.85 -1.77 4.94
C THR A 215 20.48 -3.16 4.96
N ASN A 216 20.37 -3.92 6.05
CA ASN A 216 20.93 -5.26 6.20
C ASN A 216 19.91 -6.35 5.86
N VAL A 217 20.25 -7.19 4.86
CA VAL A 217 19.44 -8.36 4.45
C VAL A 217 19.51 -9.50 5.45
N ASN A 218 20.59 -9.58 6.23
CA ASN A 218 20.83 -10.66 7.19
C ASN A 218 20.02 -10.50 8.51
N THR A 219 19.11 -9.54 8.57
CA THR A 219 18.18 -9.40 9.68
C THR A 219 17.09 -10.47 9.55
N SER A 220 16.71 -11.13 10.66
CA SER A 220 15.60 -12.08 10.62
C SER A 220 14.33 -11.41 10.07
N THR A 221 13.58 -12.13 9.25
CA THR A 221 12.36 -11.65 8.60
C THR A 221 11.38 -11.16 9.65
N ASP A 222 11.20 -11.89 10.74
CA ASP A 222 10.35 -11.52 11.87
C ASP A 222 10.72 -10.15 12.48
N SER A 223 12.02 -9.91 12.72
CA SER A 223 12.50 -8.62 13.23
C SER A 223 12.25 -7.46 12.23
N SER A 224 12.34 -7.73 10.93
CA SER A 224 12.04 -6.74 9.88
C SER A 224 10.57 -6.39 9.86
N TYR A 225 9.68 -7.38 9.85
CA TYR A 225 8.22 -7.16 9.91
C TYR A 225 7.81 -6.39 11.17
N LYS A 226 8.40 -6.72 12.30
CA LYS A 226 8.13 -6.05 13.57
C LYS A 226 8.55 -4.58 13.58
N LYS A 227 9.69 -4.23 12.98
CA LYS A 227 10.25 -2.88 13.02
C LYS A 227 9.80 -1.97 11.88
N ILE A 228 9.75 -2.49 10.65
CA ILE A 228 9.47 -1.68 9.46
C ILE A 228 8.13 -2.01 8.79
N GLY A 229 7.49 -3.12 9.18
CA GLY A 229 6.20 -3.55 8.64
C GLY A 229 6.30 -4.39 7.38
N MET A 230 5.17 -4.88 6.91
CA MET A 230 5.05 -5.77 5.77
C MET A 230 5.48 -5.11 4.46
N LEU A 231 4.92 -3.92 4.15
CA LEU A 231 5.19 -3.25 2.88
C LEU A 231 6.65 -2.89 2.70
N ALA A 232 7.30 -2.39 3.77
CA ALA A 232 8.71 -2.02 3.72
C ALA A 232 9.61 -3.25 3.57
N THR A 233 9.33 -4.33 4.30
CA THR A 233 10.09 -5.59 4.21
C THR A 233 9.92 -6.20 2.82
N THR A 234 8.69 -6.29 2.30
CA THR A 234 8.43 -6.79 0.94
C THR A 234 9.16 -5.94 -0.12
N ALA A 235 9.15 -4.61 0.01
CA ALA A 235 9.86 -3.72 -0.91
C ALA A 235 11.38 -3.90 -0.82
N GLN A 236 11.93 -4.12 0.37
CA GLN A 236 13.33 -4.40 0.61
C GLN A 236 13.74 -5.72 -0.07
N GLU A 237 13.01 -6.79 0.17
CA GLU A 237 13.29 -8.11 -0.41
C GLU A 237 13.17 -8.08 -1.95
N LEU A 238 12.13 -7.41 -2.47
CA LEU A 238 11.96 -7.22 -3.91
C LEU A 238 13.13 -6.45 -4.53
N ARG A 239 13.60 -5.40 -3.85
CA ARG A 239 14.80 -4.67 -4.28
C ARG A 239 16.01 -5.59 -4.39
N TYR A 240 16.23 -6.47 -3.40
CA TYR A 240 17.32 -7.43 -3.44
C TYR A 240 17.18 -8.41 -4.59
N MET A 241 16.01 -8.97 -4.80
CA MET A 241 15.76 -9.90 -5.92
C MET A 241 16.05 -9.25 -7.28
N LEU A 242 15.70 -7.98 -7.46
CA LEU A 242 15.84 -7.27 -8.73
C LEU A 242 17.27 -6.78 -8.99
N PHE A 243 17.99 -6.33 -7.94
CA PHE A 243 19.27 -5.64 -8.10
C PHE A 243 20.48 -6.47 -7.67
N SER A 244 20.31 -7.53 -6.86
CA SER A 244 21.43 -8.37 -6.45
C SER A 244 21.69 -9.54 -7.42
N GLY A 245 20.98 -9.59 -8.56
CA GLY A 245 21.12 -10.65 -9.55
C GLY A 245 20.99 -12.04 -8.91
N SER A 246 20.45 -13.02 -9.56
CA SER A 246 20.20 -14.42 -9.14
C SER A 246 21.35 -15.16 -8.44
N GLY A 247 22.10 -14.48 -7.59
CA GLY A 247 22.92 -15.09 -6.58
C GLY A 247 21.98 -15.74 -5.59
N SER A 248 21.72 -17.05 -5.77
CA SER A 248 21.21 -17.90 -4.72
C SER A 248 21.84 -17.41 -3.42
N ILE A 249 21.01 -16.87 -2.51
CA ILE A 249 21.39 -16.84 -1.11
C ILE A 249 21.45 -18.31 -0.71
N MET A 250 22.54 -18.97 -1.08
CA MET A 250 22.96 -20.12 -0.34
C MET A 250 23.20 -19.56 1.06
N ILE A 251 22.27 -19.80 1.96
CA ILE A 251 22.60 -19.96 3.35
C ILE A 251 23.59 -21.13 3.32
N THR A 252 24.85 -20.77 3.13
CA THR A 252 25.93 -21.68 3.45
C THR A 252 25.71 -21.88 4.94
N PRO A 253 25.29 -23.05 5.42
CA PRO A 253 25.41 -23.34 6.82
C PRO A 253 26.88 -23.05 7.07
N SER A 254 27.15 -21.99 7.86
CA SER A 254 28.51 -21.66 8.25
C SER A 254 29.11 -23.01 8.62
N SER A 255 30.12 -23.41 7.89
CA SER A 255 30.83 -24.65 8.09
C SER A 255 31.14 -24.69 9.58
N LEU A 256 30.29 -25.34 10.33
CA LEU A 256 30.64 -25.85 11.63
C LEU A 256 31.78 -26.80 11.33
N ASN A 257 32.98 -26.23 11.45
CA ASN A 257 34.20 -26.98 11.37
C ASN A 257 34.08 -27.99 12.53
N MET A 258 33.68 -29.22 12.21
CA MET A 258 33.50 -30.33 13.20
C MET A 258 34.80 -30.61 13.92
N SER A 259 35.90 -29.92 13.60
CA SER A 259 37.19 -30.04 14.31
C SER A 259 37.25 -29.28 15.64
N ASP A 260 36.30 -28.37 15.92
CA ASP A 260 36.34 -27.52 17.12
C ASP A 260 35.34 -27.95 18.22
N VAL A 261 34.74 -29.11 18.08
CA VAL A 261 33.95 -29.71 19.15
C VAL A 261 34.94 -30.39 20.13
N PRO A 262 35.17 -29.86 21.34
CA PRO A 262 36.03 -30.51 22.30
C PRO A 262 35.38 -31.84 22.68
N ARG A 263 36.04 -32.95 22.31
CA ARG A 263 35.67 -34.31 22.71
C ARG A 263 36.02 -34.48 24.18
N THR A 264 35.25 -33.92 25.06
CA THR A 264 35.30 -34.24 26.49
C THR A 264 34.06 -35.00 26.92
N TYR A 265 33.95 -36.25 26.43
CA TYR A 265 33.25 -37.26 27.20
C TYR A 265 34.30 -38.25 27.71
N SER A 266 34.88 -37.92 28.85
CA SER A 266 35.55 -38.87 29.70
C SER A 266 34.48 -39.78 30.29
N SER A 267 34.44 -41.03 29.83
CA SER A 267 33.75 -42.10 30.51
C SER A 267 34.48 -42.39 31.81
N ASN A 268 33.92 -42.06 32.95
CA ASN A 268 34.27 -42.65 34.22
C ASN A 268 33.26 -43.75 34.49
N SER A 269 33.81 -44.97 34.41
CA SER A 269 33.30 -46.22 35.00
C SER A 269 33.14 -46.13 36.50
#